data_803db00ea141b2d33de03dce7aae2676
#
_entry.id   803db00ea141b2d33de03dce7aae2676
#
_cell.length_a   1.000
_cell.length_b   1.000
_cell.length_c   1.000
_cell.angle_alpha   90.00
_cell.angle_beta   90.00
_cell.angle_gamma   90.00
#
_symmetry.space_group_name_H-M   'P 1'
#
loop_
_entity.id
_entity.type
_entity.pdbx_description
1 polymer ?
#
loop_
_entity_poly.entity_id
_entity_poly.type
_entity_poly.pdbx_seq_one_letter_code
_entity_poly.pdbx_strand_id
1 'polypeptide(L)'
;NTTVDILAIGAHPDDAEIGCAGLLIKAKARGLRTGILVLTQGEMGTFGDPETRRAEAEAAARILQVDAFRILDLPDARLEFNYENTLRIVEVLREWRPRLLLSPHEDDHHPDHVATARLVERAAFLATRPALFPQYEPLIPQPRHLTFPLSFQRPLRPHFVLDITDVYGIKQQALQAHGSQYGPILFAVEIVARYYGMMIPAAYGEGFLTKSPHPLTDALGII
;
A
#
# COMPACT_ATOMS: atom_id res chain seq x y z
N ASN A 1 12.98 17.12 6.26
CA ASN A 1 11.61 16.65 5.95
C ASN A 1 11.70 15.49 4.96
N THR A 2 11.23 14.31 5.34
CA THR A 2 11.21 13.14 4.49
C THR A 2 10.03 13.28 3.52
N THR A 3 10.29 13.45 2.22
CA THR A 3 9.24 13.42 1.19
C THR A 3 9.31 12.10 0.45
N VAL A 4 8.20 11.61 -0.07
CA VAL A 4 8.13 10.40 -0.90
C VAL A 4 7.37 10.68 -2.20
N ASP A 5 7.68 9.97 -3.28
CA ASP A 5 6.93 10.05 -4.53
C ASP A 5 5.72 9.11 -4.50
N ILE A 6 5.90 7.94 -3.89
CA ILE A 6 4.89 6.87 -3.80
C ILE A 6 4.73 6.46 -2.34
N LEU A 7 3.49 6.45 -1.86
CA LEU A 7 3.13 6.01 -0.52
C LEU A 7 2.15 4.84 -0.59
N ALA A 8 2.58 3.68 -0.10
CA ALA A 8 1.68 2.56 0.16
C ALA A 8 1.08 2.69 1.56
N ILE A 9 -0.23 2.50 1.67
CA ILE A 9 -0.98 2.59 2.91
C ILE A 9 -1.73 1.28 3.12
N GLY A 10 -1.35 0.51 4.13
CA GLY A 10 -2.00 -0.73 4.54
C GLY A 10 -2.82 -0.54 5.81
N ALA A 11 -3.82 -1.39 6.01
CA ALA A 11 -4.52 -1.51 7.30
C ALA A 11 -3.59 -2.16 8.34
N HIS A 12 -2.90 -3.24 7.94
CA HIS A 12 -2.09 -4.09 8.81
C HIS A 12 -0.63 -4.16 8.33
N PRO A 13 0.29 -4.51 9.23
CA PRO A 13 1.66 -4.89 8.86
C PRO A 13 1.63 -6.13 7.95
N ASP A 14 2.06 -5.99 6.70
CA ASP A 14 2.12 -6.95 5.59
C ASP A 14 1.29 -6.59 4.34
N ASP A 15 0.25 -5.77 4.45
CA ASP A 15 -0.64 -5.41 3.34
C ASP A 15 0.11 -4.83 2.12
N ALA A 16 1.07 -3.93 2.36
CA ALA A 16 1.86 -3.30 1.31
C ALA A 16 2.78 -4.31 0.61
N GLU A 17 3.35 -5.23 1.39
CA GLU A 17 4.22 -6.30 0.88
C GLU A 17 3.42 -7.27 0.03
N ILE A 18 2.21 -7.60 0.46
CA ILE A 18 1.29 -8.48 -0.30
C ILE A 18 0.85 -7.80 -1.59
N GLY A 19 0.37 -6.55 -1.50
CA GLY A 19 -0.34 -5.89 -2.58
C GLY A 19 0.53 -5.19 -3.61
N CYS A 20 1.66 -4.57 -3.21
CA CYS A 20 2.37 -3.63 -4.10
C CYS A 20 3.90 -3.54 -3.90
N ALA A 21 4.53 -4.51 -3.21
CA ALA A 21 5.99 -4.49 -3.00
C ALA A 21 6.78 -4.44 -4.31
N GLY A 22 6.34 -5.17 -5.33
CA GLY A 22 7.00 -5.17 -6.64
C GLY A 22 7.02 -3.78 -7.28
N LEU A 23 5.91 -3.06 -7.19
CA LEU A 23 5.83 -1.67 -7.64
C LEU A 23 6.81 -0.78 -6.85
N LEU A 24 6.85 -0.90 -5.51
CA LEU A 24 7.76 -0.12 -4.68
C LEU A 24 9.22 -0.39 -5.03
N ILE A 25 9.62 -1.65 -5.21
CA ILE A 25 10.99 -2.05 -5.60
C ILE A 25 11.35 -1.46 -6.98
N LYS A 26 10.46 -1.58 -7.97
CA LYS A 26 10.70 -1.01 -9.31
C LYS A 26 10.77 0.51 -9.29
N ALA A 27 10.00 1.17 -8.45
CA ALA A 27 10.07 2.61 -8.24
C ALA A 27 11.42 3.03 -7.67
N LYS A 28 11.91 2.31 -6.64
CA LYS A 28 13.26 2.53 -6.07
C LYS A 28 14.36 2.39 -7.12
N ALA A 29 14.29 1.35 -7.95
CA ALA A 29 15.26 1.14 -9.02
C ALA A 29 15.28 2.28 -10.06
N ARG A 30 14.19 3.06 -10.15
CA ARG A 30 14.08 4.28 -10.98
C ARG A 30 14.45 5.57 -10.24
N GLY A 31 14.96 5.49 -9.03
CA GLY A 31 15.35 6.64 -8.22
C GLY A 31 14.19 7.36 -7.55
N LEU A 32 12.97 6.80 -7.57
CA LEU A 32 11.83 7.37 -6.85
C LEU A 32 11.91 7.04 -5.36
N ARG A 33 11.42 7.97 -4.54
CA ARG A 33 11.33 7.79 -3.09
C ARG A 33 10.02 7.11 -2.74
N THR A 34 10.08 6.09 -1.92
CA THR A 34 8.92 5.29 -1.53
C THR A 34 8.69 5.32 -0.04
N GLY A 35 7.45 5.18 0.39
CA GLY A 35 7.08 5.09 1.79
C GLY A 35 6.00 4.04 2.03
N ILE A 36 5.94 3.55 3.26
CA ILE A 36 4.88 2.68 3.75
C ILE A 36 4.28 3.29 5.02
N LEU A 37 2.97 3.41 5.04
CA LEU A 37 2.18 3.78 6.21
C LEU A 37 1.25 2.62 6.55
N VAL A 38 1.33 2.14 7.78
CA VAL A 38 0.43 1.11 8.30
C VAL A 38 -0.51 1.76 9.31
N LEU A 39 -1.81 1.49 9.23
CA LEU A 39 -2.80 2.18 10.05
C LEU A 39 -2.96 1.58 11.44
N THR A 40 -2.82 0.25 11.59
CA THR A 40 -2.95 -0.44 12.88
C THR A 40 -1.66 -1.16 13.25
N GLN A 41 -1.55 -1.62 14.48
CA GLN A 41 -0.42 -2.45 14.90
C GLN A 41 -0.65 -3.94 14.63
N GLY A 42 -1.82 -4.31 14.10
CA GLY A 42 -2.22 -5.68 13.90
C GLY A 42 -2.46 -6.45 15.20
N GLU A 43 -2.85 -5.74 16.26
CA GLU A 43 -2.94 -6.26 17.63
C GLU A 43 -4.06 -7.29 17.85
N MET A 44 -5.00 -7.41 16.91
CA MET A 44 -6.04 -8.43 16.92
C MET A 44 -5.70 -9.63 16.03
N GLY A 45 -4.51 -9.66 15.45
CA GLY A 45 -4.06 -10.78 14.64
C GLY A 45 -3.98 -12.10 15.39
N THR A 46 -4.15 -13.22 14.68
CA THR A 46 -4.13 -14.56 15.29
C THR A 46 -2.75 -14.93 15.83
N PHE A 47 -1.68 -14.40 15.22
CA PHE A 47 -0.30 -14.72 15.57
C PHE A 47 0.53 -13.44 15.70
N GLY A 48 1.52 -13.48 16.60
CA GLY A 48 2.38 -12.36 16.90
C GLY A 48 1.70 -11.30 17.77
N ASP A 49 2.47 -10.72 18.67
CA ASP A 49 2.07 -9.54 19.44
C ASP A 49 2.41 -8.26 18.67
N PRO A 50 1.94 -7.08 19.11
CA PRO A 50 2.21 -5.81 18.41
C PRO A 50 3.70 -5.49 18.28
N GLU A 51 4.53 -5.85 19.26
CA GLU A 51 5.98 -5.61 19.23
C GLU A 51 6.66 -6.49 18.17
N THR A 52 6.33 -7.77 18.14
CA THR A 52 6.80 -8.72 17.13
C THR A 52 6.39 -8.26 15.74
N ARG A 53 5.11 -7.95 15.52
CA ARG A 53 4.61 -7.50 14.21
C ARG A 53 5.24 -6.18 13.75
N ARG A 54 5.50 -5.27 14.67
CA ARG A 54 6.24 -4.03 14.37
C ARG A 54 7.67 -4.32 13.90
N ALA A 55 8.40 -5.17 14.64
CA ALA A 55 9.77 -5.53 14.29
C ALA A 55 9.87 -6.22 12.92
N GLU A 56 8.91 -7.09 12.62
CA GLU A 56 8.77 -7.77 11.33
C GLU A 56 8.52 -6.77 10.18
N ALA A 57 7.57 -5.83 10.37
CA ALA A 57 7.26 -4.81 9.38
C ALA A 57 8.44 -3.86 9.14
N GLU A 58 9.18 -3.49 10.18
CA GLU A 58 10.42 -2.71 10.05
C GLU A 58 11.52 -3.48 9.30
N ALA A 59 11.60 -4.81 9.50
CA ALA A 59 12.53 -5.66 8.75
C ALA A 59 12.14 -5.72 7.27
N ALA A 60 10.84 -5.89 6.97
CA ALA A 60 10.32 -5.86 5.60
C ALA A 60 10.59 -4.51 4.92
N ALA A 61 10.33 -3.40 5.60
CA ALA A 61 10.60 -2.05 5.11
C ALA A 61 12.09 -1.85 4.77
N ARG A 62 13.01 -2.40 5.58
CA ARG A 62 14.45 -2.38 5.28
C ARG A 62 14.81 -3.21 4.03
N ILE A 63 14.19 -4.39 3.85
CA ILE A 63 14.40 -5.22 2.65
C ILE A 63 13.93 -4.48 1.39
N LEU A 64 12.77 -3.81 1.46
CA LEU A 64 12.22 -2.99 0.39
C LEU A 64 12.96 -1.66 0.19
N GLN A 65 13.85 -1.29 1.12
CA GLN A 65 14.62 -0.03 1.12
C GLN A 65 13.73 1.22 1.00
N VAL A 66 12.56 1.22 1.65
CA VAL A 66 11.68 2.40 1.63
C VAL A 66 12.32 3.58 2.37
N ASP A 67 12.05 4.81 1.88
CA ASP A 67 12.63 6.04 2.43
C ASP A 67 11.88 6.54 3.68
N ALA A 68 10.63 6.12 3.83
CA ALA A 68 9.78 6.45 4.98
C ALA A 68 8.94 5.24 5.40
N PHE A 69 8.86 5.03 6.71
CA PHE A 69 8.04 3.96 7.30
C PHE A 69 7.40 4.47 8.58
N ARG A 70 6.09 4.22 8.74
CA ARG A 70 5.35 4.56 9.97
C ARG A 70 4.22 3.58 10.20
N ILE A 71 4.01 3.20 11.45
CA ILE A 71 2.82 2.49 11.92
C ILE A 71 2.07 3.47 12.84
N LEU A 72 0.76 3.64 12.57
CA LEU A 72 -0.15 4.34 13.46
C LEU A 72 -0.67 3.39 14.54
N ASP A 73 -1.45 3.95 15.45
CA ASP A 73 -2.06 3.25 16.59
C ASP A 73 -3.59 3.22 16.48
N LEU A 74 -4.12 3.17 15.24
CA LEU A 74 -5.56 3.02 15.05
C LEU A 74 -5.99 1.59 15.42
N PRO A 75 -7.22 1.41 15.94
CA PRO A 75 -7.64 0.11 16.49
C PRO A 75 -7.83 -0.95 15.41
N ASP A 76 -7.09 -2.05 15.49
CA ASP A 76 -7.20 -3.23 14.62
C ASP A 76 -8.56 -3.92 14.78
N ALA A 77 -9.09 -4.49 13.70
CA ALA A 77 -10.42 -5.11 13.57
C ALA A 77 -11.61 -4.15 13.87
N ARG A 78 -11.31 -2.87 14.11
CA ARG A 78 -12.30 -1.82 14.40
C ARG A 78 -11.94 -0.51 13.72
N LEU A 79 -11.24 -0.58 12.60
CA LEU A 79 -10.86 0.60 11.83
C LEU A 79 -12.11 1.23 11.20
N GLU A 80 -12.51 2.39 11.70
CA GLU A 80 -13.70 3.09 11.26
C GLU A 80 -13.41 4.16 10.22
N PHE A 81 -14.29 4.24 9.20
CA PHE A 81 -14.32 5.37 8.27
C PHE A 81 -14.95 6.59 8.96
N ASN A 82 -14.15 7.32 9.73
CA ASN A 82 -14.56 8.54 10.41
C ASN A 82 -13.61 9.72 10.12
N TYR A 83 -13.94 10.91 10.63
CA TYR A 83 -13.16 12.11 10.36
C TYR A 83 -11.82 12.10 11.09
N GLU A 84 -11.79 11.63 12.32
CA GLU A 84 -10.59 11.60 13.17
C GLU A 84 -9.52 10.70 12.56
N ASN A 85 -9.88 9.46 12.20
CA ASN A 85 -8.97 8.53 11.53
C ASN A 85 -8.49 9.09 10.17
N THR A 86 -9.39 9.79 9.44
CA THR A 86 -8.99 10.47 8.19
C THR A 86 -7.91 11.51 8.44
N LEU A 87 -8.04 12.32 9.50
CA LEU A 87 -7.06 13.38 9.82
C LEU A 87 -5.69 12.81 10.17
N ARG A 88 -5.60 11.64 10.80
CA ARG A 88 -4.33 10.96 11.07
C ARG A 88 -3.56 10.65 9.77
N ILE A 89 -4.29 10.26 8.72
CA ILE A 89 -3.69 10.02 7.40
C ILE A 89 -3.35 11.36 6.72
N VAL A 90 -4.25 12.36 6.77
CA VAL A 90 -3.99 13.70 6.19
C VAL A 90 -2.69 14.30 6.69
N GLU A 91 -2.42 14.20 7.98
CA GLU A 91 -1.17 14.70 8.57
C GLU A 91 0.06 14.06 7.90
N VAL A 92 0.08 12.73 7.76
CA VAL A 92 1.18 12.02 7.09
C VAL A 92 1.29 12.41 5.62
N LEU A 93 0.16 12.55 4.91
CA LEU A 93 0.16 12.99 3.51
C LEU A 93 0.76 14.39 3.34
N ARG A 94 0.47 15.31 4.28
CA ARG A 94 1.02 16.66 4.28
C ARG A 94 2.52 16.68 4.61
N GLU A 95 2.93 15.84 5.54
CA GLU A 95 4.34 15.71 5.94
C GLU A 95 5.18 15.10 4.82
N TRP A 96 4.73 13.97 4.24
CA TRP A 96 5.51 13.17 3.30
C TRP A 96 5.30 13.55 1.83
N ARG A 97 4.22 14.25 1.52
CA ARG A 97 3.92 14.84 0.20
C ARG A 97 3.97 13.85 -0.99
N PRO A 98 3.30 12.70 -0.91
CA PRO A 98 3.28 11.73 -2.01
C PRO A 98 2.56 12.28 -3.24
N ARG A 99 2.98 11.80 -4.42
CA ARG A 99 2.33 12.06 -5.71
C ARG A 99 1.40 10.91 -6.11
N LEU A 100 1.69 9.70 -5.62
CA LEU A 100 0.91 8.50 -5.84
C LEU A 100 0.63 7.81 -4.51
N LEU A 101 -0.63 7.47 -4.27
CA LEU A 101 -1.10 6.65 -3.16
C LEU A 101 -1.45 5.25 -3.65
N LEU A 102 -1.09 4.25 -2.87
CA LEU A 102 -1.47 2.86 -3.06
C LEU A 102 -2.21 2.41 -1.80
N SER A 103 -3.35 1.75 -1.93
CA SER A 103 -4.09 1.19 -0.78
C SER A 103 -4.82 -0.09 -1.17
N PRO A 104 -5.31 -0.89 -0.20
CA PRO A 104 -6.26 -1.95 -0.47
C PRO A 104 -7.46 -1.45 -1.27
N HIS A 105 -8.09 -2.34 -2.04
CA HIS A 105 -9.33 -2.04 -2.75
C HIS A 105 -10.53 -2.12 -1.81
N GLU A 106 -11.59 -1.33 -2.07
CA GLU A 106 -12.79 -1.30 -1.21
C GLU A 106 -13.70 -2.52 -1.37
N ASP A 107 -13.56 -3.30 -2.44
CA ASP A 107 -14.24 -4.59 -2.57
C ASP A 107 -13.33 -5.69 -2.01
N ASP A 108 -13.34 -5.80 -0.70
CA ASP A 108 -12.58 -6.78 0.06
C ASP A 108 -13.49 -7.45 1.11
N HIS A 109 -13.11 -8.64 1.56
CA HIS A 109 -13.83 -9.32 2.64
C HIS A 109 -13.43 -8.79 4.02
N HIS A 110 -12.23 -8.18 4.15
CA HIS A 110 -11.73 -7.66 5.41
C HIS A 110 -12.25 -6.23 5.66
N PRO A 111 -13.01 -5.98 6.74
CA PRO A 111 -13.61 -4.67 6.98
C PRO A 111 -12.58 -3.55 7.10
N ASP A 112 -11.40 -3.80 7.67
CA ASP A 112 -10.35 -2.79 7.79
C ASP A 112 -9.72 -2.43 6.46
N HIS A 113 -9.63 -3.36 5.48
CA HIS A 113 -9.20 -3.03 4.11
C HIS A 113 -10.20 -2.09 3.44
N VAL A 114 -11.50 -2.38 3.59
CA VAL A 114 -12.59 -1.52 3.09
C VAL A 114 -12.52 -0.13 3.73
N ALA A 115 -12.34 -0.06 5.06
CA ALA A 115 -12.19 1.20 5.77
C ALA A 115 -10.96 1.97 5.31
N THR A 116 -9.81 1.31 5.16
CA THR A 116 -8.56 1.90 4.67
C THR A 116 -8.73 2.53 3.28
N ALA A 117 -9.33 1.82 2.33
CA ALA A 117 -9.58 2.34 0.99
C ALA A 117 -10.34 3.67 1.03
N ARG A 118 -11.41 3.74 1.82
CA ARG A 118 -12.26 4.93 1.98
C ARG A 118 -11.56 6.06 2.73
N LEU A 119 -10.82 5.73 3.77
CA LEU A 119 -10.02 6.68 4.55
C LEU A 119 -8.97 7.35 3.67
N VAL A 120 -8.24 6.58 2.88
CA VAL A 120 -7.20 7.08 1.97
C VAL A 120 -7.79 7.99 0.89
N GLU A 121 -8.90 7.60 0.27
CA GLU A 121 -9.58 8.43 -0.72
C GLU A 121 -10.01 9.78 -0.15
N ARG A 122 -10.63 9.77 1.04
CA ARG A 122 -11.04 10.99 1.74
C ARG A 122 -9.83 11.82 2.18
N ALA A 123 -8.79 11.19 2.68
CA ALA A 123 -7.56 11.87 3.12
C ALA A 123 -6.86 12.56 1.96
N ALA A 124 -6.78 11.95 0.78
CA ALA A 124 -6.23 12.55 -0.43
C ALA A 124 -6.94 13.86 -0.79
N PHE A 125 -8.28 13.90 -0.70
CA PHE A 125 -9.05 15.11 -0.92
C PHE A 125 -8.80 16.15 0.19
N LEU A 126 -8.89 15.75 1.46
CA LEU A 126 -8.73 16.69 2.59
C LEU A 126 -7.29 17.25 2.68
N ALA A 127 -6.30 16.49 2.27
CA ALA A 127 -4.91 16.97 2.23
C ALA A 127 -4.69 18.18 1.32
N THR A 128 -5.60 18.46 0.39
CA THR A 128 -5.56 19.68 -0.45
C THR A 128 -6.14 20.92 0.23
N ARG A 129 -6.82 20.80 1.39
CA ARG A 129 -7.56 21.90 2.03
C ARG A 129 -6.65 22.77 2.90
N PRO A 130 -6.42 24.08 2.58
CA PRO A 130 -5.48 24.93 3.31
C PRO A 130 -5.82 25.10 4.81
N ALA A 131 -7.10 25.05 5.15
CA ALA A 131 -7.56 25.23 6.53
C ALA A 131 -7.18 24.08 7.48
N LEU A 132 -6.78 22.90 6.93
CA LEU A 132 -6.32 21.77 7.74
C LEU A 132 -4.81 21.82 7.89
N PHE A 133 -4.32 21.51 9.10
CA PHE A 133 -2.89 21.40 9.40
C PHE A 133 -2.07 22.59 8.88
N PRO A 134 -2.29 23.82 9.39
CA PRO A 134 -1.67 25.05 8.88
C PRO A 134 -0.14 25.04 9.00
N GLN A 135 0.44 24.14 9.79
CA GLN A 135 1.88 23.94 9.90
C GLN A 135 2.51 23.24 8.66
N TYR A 136 1.68 22.65 7.79
CA TYR A 136 2.11 22.02 6.56
C TYR A 136 1.44 22.68 5.34
N GLU A 137 2.17 22.83 4.26
CA GLU A 137 1.62 23.29 2.98
C GLU A 137 0.55 22.34 2.44
N PRO A 138 -0.53 22.82 1.84
CA PRO A 138 -1.51 21.98 1.15
C PRO A 138 -0.86 21.04 0.12
N LEU A 139 -1.37 19.83 0.03
CA LEU A 139 -0.88 18.85 -0.95
C LEU A 139 -1.58 19.06 -2.30
N ILE A 140 -1.00 19.91 -3.12
CA ILE A 140 -1.51 20.28 -4.46
C ILE A 140 -0.43 19.97 -5.51
N PRO A 141 -0.79 19.29 -6.61
CA PRO A 141 -2.10 18.70 -6.91
C PRO A 141 -2.46 17.55 -5.98
N GLN A 142 -3.74 17.19 -5.93
CA GLN A 142 -4.19 15.99 -5.21
C GLN A 142 -3.44 14.76 -5.72
N PRO A 143 -2.88 13.90 -4.84
CA PRO A 143 -2.18 12.70 -5.26
C PRO A 143 -3.10 11.75 -6.03
N ARG A 144 -2.54 11.07 -7.01
CA ARG A 144 -3.23 9.97 -7.69
C ARG A 144 -3.42 8.81 -6.74
N HIS A 145 -4.47 8.02 -6.94
CA HIS A 145 -4.76 6.87 -6.09
C HIS A 145 -5.00 5.63 -6.93
N LEU A 146 -4.21 4.61 -6.69
CA LEU A 146 -4.39 3.25 -7.18
C LEU A 146 -4.72 2.34 -6.01
N THR A 147 -5.52 1.33 -6.27
CA THR A 147 -5.81 0.30 -5.28
C THR A 147 -5.32 -1.06 -5.75
N PHE A 148 -4.97 -1.91 -4.81
CA PHE A 148 -4.53 -3.28 -5.04
C PHE A 148 -5.46 -4.27 -4.34
N PRO A 149 -5.77 -5.43 -4.96
CA PRO A 149 -6.55 -6.48 -4.33
C PRO A 149 -5.75 -7.20 -3.26
N LEU A 150 -6.34 -7.46 -2.10
CA LEU A 150 -5.78 -8.31 -1.04
C LEU A 150 -6.61 -9.58 -0.81
N SER A 151 -7.90 -9.55 -1.19
CA SER A 151 -8.77 -10.69 -0.97
C SER A 151 -8.51 -11.83 -1.94
N PHE A 152 -8.04 -12.96 -1.43
CA PHE A 152 -7.96 -14.21 -2.20
C PHE A 152 -9.33 -14.85 -2.44
N GLN A 153 -10.35 -14.47 -1.67
CA GLN A 153 -11.72 -14.99 -1.76
C GLN A 153 -12.58 -14.21 -2.75
N ARG A 154 -12.16 -12.99 -3.08
CA ARG A 154 -12.84 -12.10 -4.04
C ARG A 154 -11.82 -11.59 -5.05
N PRO A 155 -11.41 -12.44 -6.02
CA PRO A 155 -10.44 -12.03 -7.02
C PRO A 155 -11.04 -10.92 -7.89
N LEU A 156 -10.41 -9.76 -7.87
CA LEU A 156 -10.79 -8.62 -8.70
C LEU A 156 -10.03 -8.68 -10.03
N ARG A 157 -10.72 -8.29 -11.11
CA ARG A 157 -10.06 -8.09 -12.40
C ARG A 157 -9.35 -6.74 -12.38
N PRO A 158 -8.01 -6.70 -12.42
CA PRO A 158 -7.27 -5.44 -12.40
C PRO A 158 -7.48 -4.65 -13.70
N HIS A 159 -7.35 -3.34 -13.63
CA HIS A 159 -7.33 -2.46 -14.79
C HIS A 159 -6.01 -2.55 -15.54
N PHE A 160 -4.91 -2.80 -14.81
CA PHE A 160 -3.60 -3.12 -15.38
C PHE A 160 -2.81 -4.01 -14.43
N VAL A 161 -1.85 -4.72 -14.99
CA VAL A 161 -0.94 -5.60 -14.27
C VAL A 161 0.48 -5.12 -14.50
N LEU A 162 1.24 -5.00 -13.43
CA LEU A 162 2.68 -4.72 -13.49
C LEU A 162 3.44 -6.04 -13.49
N ASP A 163 4.31 -6.24 -14.48
CA ASP A 163 5.28 -7.34 -14.46
C ASP A 163 6.30 -7.10 -13.33
N ILE A 164 6.38 -8.04 -12.40
CA ILE A 164 7.28 -8.01 -11.26
C ILE A 164 8.25 -9.22 -11.25
N THR A 165 8.36 -9.91 -12.38
CA THR A 165 9.14 -11.15 -12.49
C THR A 165 10.58 -10.96 -12.02
N ASP A 166 11.21 -9.86 -12.42
CA ASP A 166 12.59 -9.52 -12.08
C ASP A 166 12.82 -9.13 -10.61
N VAL A 167 11.78 -8.72 -9.90
CA VAL A 167 11.86 -8.26 -8.51
C VAL A 167 11.10 -9.17 -7.53
N TYR A 168 10.45 -10.23 -8.01
CA TYR A 168 9.63 -11.11 -7.19
C TYR A 168 10.41 -11.74 -6.03
N GLY A 169 11.68 -12.07 -6.24
CA GLY A 169 12.54 -12.60 -5.18
C GLY A 169 12.73 -11.65 -4.00
N ILE A 170 12.82 -10.34 -4.25
CA ILE A 170 12.92 -9.34 -3.17
C ILE A 170 11.58 -9.19 -2.45
N LYS A 171 10.46 -9.16 -3.21
CA LYS A 171 9.11 -9.18 -2.62
C LYS A 171 8.93 -10.39 -1.70
N GLN A 172 9.35 -11.57 -2.14
CA GLN A 172 9.26 -12.79 -1.35
C GLN A 172 10.07 -12.68 -0.04
N GLN A 173 11.28 -12.12 -0.09
CA GLN A 173 12.09 -11.89 1.11
C GLN A 173 11.40 -10.91 2.10
N ALA A 174 10.78 -9.85 1.59
CA ALA A 174 10.04 -8.91 2.43
C ALA A 174 8.82 -9.58 3.09
N LEU A 175 8.07 -10.39 2.35
CA LEU A 175 6.98 -11.19 2.91
C LEU A 175 7.47 -12.18 3.98
N GLN A 176 8.62 -12.82 3.76
CA GLN A 176 9.23 -13.75 4.72
C GLN A 176 9.66 -13.08 6.03
N ALA A 177 9.89 -11.77 6.03
CA ALA A 177 10.20 -11.02 7.25
C ALA A 177 9.02 -10.98 8.23
N HIS A 178 7.77 -11.16 7.75
CA HIS A 178 6.58 -11.28 8.59
C HIS A 178 6.42 -12.71 9.12
N GLY A 179 7.41 -13.20 9.85
CA GLY A 179 7.51 -14.59 10.32
C GLY A 179 6.32 -15.06 11.13
N SER A 180 5.68 -14.18 11.92
CA SER A 180 4.50 -14.52 12.71
C SER A 180 3.26 -14.79 11.85
N GLN A 181 3.18 -14.18 10.64
CA GLN A 181 2.07 -14.34 9.69
C GLN A 181 2.38 -15.36 8.59
N TYR A 182 3.59 -15.94 8.64
CA TYR A 182 4.16 -16.80 7.64
C TYR A 182 3.45 -18.15 7.49
N GLY A 183 3.51 -18.74 6.31
CA GLY A 183 3.01 -20.09 5.98
C GLY A 183 1.88 -20.03 4.96
N PRO A 184 0.60 -19.99 5.35
CA PRO A 184 -0.52 -20.01 4.40
C PRO A 184 -0.54 -18.81 3.45
N ILE A 185 -0.13 -17.62 3.94
CA ILE A 185 -0.18 -16.38 3.19
C ILE A 185 0.80 -16.39 2.02
N LEU A 186 2.02 -16.88 2.21
CA LEU A 186 3.02 -16.88 1.12
C LEU A 186 2.58 -17.68 -0.09
N PHE A 187 2.02 -18.85 0.15
CA PHE A 187 1.53 -19.70 -0.93
C PHE A 187 0.40 -19.02 -1.71
N ALA A 188 -0.53 -18.39 -0.98
CA ALA A 188 -1.63 -17.65 -1.60
C ALA A 188 -1.14 -16.43 -2.39
N VAL A 189 -0.18 -15.67 -1.86
CA VAL A 189 0.44 -14.52 -2.56
C VAL A 189 1.14 -14.98 -3.84
N GLU A 190 1.88 -16.09 -3.80
CA GLU A 190 2.54 -16.64 -5.00
C GLU A 190 1.53 -17.03 -6.07
N ILE A 191 0.44 -17.72 -5.69
CA ILE A 191 -0.63 -18.10 -6.63
C ILE A 191 -1.21 -16.85 -7.30
N VAL A 192 -1.53 -15.81 -6.52
CA VAL A 192 -2.10 -14.57 -7.06
C VAL A 192 -1.11 -13.84 -7.96
N ALA A 193 0.17 -13.77 -7.58
CA ALA A 193 1.20 -13.16 -8.42
C ALA A 193 1.36 -13.91 -9.75
N ARG A 194 1.33 -15.24 -9.75
CA ARG A 194 1.32 -16.05 -10.98
C ARG A 194 0.06 -15.85 -11.79
N TYR A 195 -1.11 -15.79 -11.15
CA TYR A 195 -2.39 -15.55 -11.82
C TYR A 195 -2.39 -14.20 -12.55
N TYR A 196 -1.91 -13.14 -11.92
CA TYR A 196 -1.77 -11.85 -12.60
C TYR A 196 -0.69 -11.87 -13.68
N GLY A 197 0.42 -12.57 -13.46
CA GLY A 197 1.44 -12.78 -14.49
C GLY A 197 0.89 -13.46 -15.74
N MET A 198 -0.04 -14.42 -15.59
CA MET A 198 -0.71 -15.08 -16.72
C MET A 198 -1.62 -14.16 -17.53
N MET A 199 -2.08 -13.03 -16.98
CA MET A 199 -2.87 -12.04 -17.73
C MET A 199 -2.02 -11.21 -18.68
N ILE A 200 -0.70 -11.22 -18.48
CA ILE A 200 0.32 -10.59 -19.29
C ILE A 200 1.43 -11.61 -19.57
N PRO A 201 2.34 -11.42 -20.54
CA PRO A 201 3.42 -12.39 -20.78
C PRO A 201 4.53 -12.32 -19.73
N ALA A 202 4.20 -12.59 -18.43
CA ALA A 202 5.12 -12.52 -17.30
C ALA A 202 4.96 -13.74 -16.37
N ALA A 203 6.00 -14.08 -15.61
CA ALA A 203 5.94 -15.15 -14.61
C ALA A 203 5.19 -14.71 -13.35
N TYR A 204 5.34 -13.43 -12.96
CA TYR A 204 4.69 -12.84 -11.79
C TYR A 204 4.19 -11.44 -12.09
N GLY A 205 3.00 -11.09 -11.60
CA GLY A 205 2.39 -9.77 -11.75
C GLY A 205 1.79 -9.23 -10.46
N GLU A 206 1.66 -7.92 -10.39
CA GLU A 206 0.83 -7.21 -9.41
C GLU A 206 -0.31 -6.51 -10.12
N GLY A 207 -1.54 -6.72 -9.64
CA GLY A 207 -2.75 -6.14 -10.23
C GLY A 207 -3.12 -4.82 -9.54
N PHE A 208 -3.51 -3.82 -10.35
CA PHE A 208 -3.95 -2.52 -9.84
C PHE A 208 -5.27 -2.07 -10.47
N LEU A 209 -6.04 -1.33 -9.67
CA LEU A 209 -7.28 -0.70 -10.10
C LEU A 209 -7.21 0.81 -9.87
N THR A 210 -8.00 1.56 -10.63
CA THR A 210 -8.15 3.00 -10.48
C THR A 210 -9.63 3.38 -10.60
N LYS A 211 -10.07 4.33 -9.78
CA LYS A 211 -11.43 4.89 -9.85
C LYS A 211 -11.54 6.04 -10.86
N SER A 212 -10.42 6.67 -11.16
CA SER A 212 -10.38 7.85 -12.04
C SER A 212 -9.39 7.63 -13.18
N PRO A 213 -9.68 8.18 -14.37
CA PRO A 213 -8.71 8.18 -15.46
C PRO A 213 -7.40 8.86 -15.01
N HIS A 214 -6.26 8.26 -15.38
CA HIS A 214 -4.96 8.88 -15.20
C HIS A 214 -4.50 9.49 -16.53
N PRO A 215 -4.12 10.78 -16.57
CA PRO A 215 -3.62 11.39 -17.78
C PRO A 215 -2.27 10.73 -18.15
N LEU A 216 -2.16 10.30 -19.38
CA LEU A 216 -0.90 9.90 -20.00
C LEU A 216 -0.48 11.03 -20.94
N THR A 217 0.79 11.41 -20.92
CA THR A 217 1.34 12.40 -21.84
C THR A 217 1.51 11.83 -23.26
N ASP A 218 1.66 10.51 -23.34
CA ASP A 218 1.68 9.72 -24.56
C ASP A 218 1.29 8.27 -24.26
N ALA A 219 1.01 7.48 -25.31
CA ALA A 219 0.69 6.06 -25.16
C ALA A 219 1.89 5.21 -24.76
N LEU A 220 3.10 5.74 -24.81
CA LEU A 220 4.34 5.01 -24.46
C LEU A 220 4.45 4.80 -22.94
N GLY A 221 3.71 5.58 -22.13
CA GLY A 221 3.60 5.36 -20.70
C GLY A 221 2.85 4.05 -20.33
N ILE A 222 2.29 3.34 -21.34
CA ILE A 222 1.64 2.03 -21.18
C ILE A 222 2.61 0.89 -21.54
N ILE A 223 3.71 1.18 -22.23
CA ILE A 223 4.72 0.21 -22.65
C ILE A 223 5.82 0.16 -21.55
#